data_fbc3208f98fcc4b251e202ef4ca5028c
#
_entry.id   fbc3208f98fcc4b251e202ef4ca5028c
#
_cell.length_a   1.000
_cell.length_b   1.000
_cell.length_c   1.000
_cell.angle_alpha   90.00
_cell.angle_beta   90.00
_cell.angle_gamma   90.00
#
_symmetry.space_group_name_H-M   'P 1'
#
loop_
_entity.id
_entity.type
_entity.pdbx_description
1 polymer ?
#
loop_
_entity_poly.entity_id
_entity_poly.type
_entity_poly.pdbx_seq_one_letter_code
_entity_poly.pdbx_strand_id
1 'polypeptide(L)'
;MVSRSVPGTRVKERGGSPAGHWSVRAEHLGAFRRLITESVGAGSIASADVRIERMRRPHRGWTGSPGIAGVDGLSVETKGDAVEVAISLRDGRDAAVVLSAVLRVLQPTASGFPAPTWAPGVPAAGKLAEHVRDQWDEYAEVDPHVRRADVLLVPGSADATSVSGDLAERVVQVSGAQGDHWGEHHVYVDPTIHRPHGRASDAIGEVVTAADIEQRYGAGIDMLDVKPLRGISAVTGASTLSARLRAQLAALGVVMVEDEAELPTRDDYLRWQRMSTDGRRESLREHSPWPAVAPWPTVSVLLVTNRPDRLEHALSMVRRQDYPHLQLVLVLHGEENVVAQQAPRVRTLLEGWEGEWALIGMPPERNLGHALIAASARADGELLAKMDDDDFYASTHIWDLVLARMYSGAQIVGKALDWVYLSAADTTVFRPTYPAERFASFVAGGTMLISAGDLAQVGGWRPVPRSVDRALLDRVLDSGGLVYRTHGVGYVYVRNAADGSANTSPVHEDHFLTKTVAQYPGLVRDPGLGTESVPS
;
A
#
# COMPACT_ATOMS: atom_id res chain seq x y z
N MET A 1 -33.50 14.96 8.27
CA MET A 1 -32.73 13.76 7.88
C MET A 1 -31.89 14.11 6.67
N VAL A 2 -30.62 14.38 6.85
CA VAL A 2 -29.69 14.57 5.73
C VAL A 2 -29.13 13.19 5.41
N SER A 3 -29.60 12.58 4.32
CA SER A 3 -29.04 11.33 3.81
C SER A 3 -27.73 11.66 3.10
N ARG A 4 -26.61 11.43 3.75
CA ARG A 4 -25.29 11.48 3.09
C ARG A 4 -25.09 10.17 2.37
N SER A 5 -25.01 10.19 1.06
CA SER A 5 -24.76 9.00 0.26
C SER A 5 -23.32 8.98 -0.24
N VAL A 6 -22.46 8.34 0.52
CA VAL A 6 -21.15 7.89 0.02
C VAL A 6 -21.37 6.50 -0.60
N PRO A 7 -20.86 6.22 -1.81
CA PRO A 7 -21.04 4.93 -2.44
C PRO A 7 -20.61 3.77 -1.52
N GLY A 8 -21.51 2.79 -1.34
CA GLY A 8 -21.28 1.65 -0.45
C GLY A 8 -21.49 1.93 1.04
N THR A 9 -22.07 3.08 1.41
CA THR A 9 -22.40 3.40 2.81
C THR A 9 -23.82 3.91 2.96
N ARG A 10 -24.39 3.70 4.16
CA ARG A 10 -25.66 4.30 4.59
C ARG A 10 -25.49 4.83 6.00
N VAL A 11 -25.87 6.09 6.21
CA VAL A 11 -25.85 6.75 7.51
C VAL A 11 -27.27 7.11 7.91
N LYS A 12 -27.63 6.77 9.14
CA LYS A 12 -28.90 7.21 9.76
C LYS A 12 -28.55 8.01 11.02
N GLU A 13 -29.01 9.25 11.04
CA GLU A 13 -28.93 10.10 12.21
C GLU A 13 -30.19 9.92 13.08
N ARG A 14 -30.01 9.60 14.35
CA ARG A 14 -31.12 9.57 15.31
C ARG A 14 -31.11 10.89 16.09
N GLY A 15 -32.13 11.72 15.84
CA GLY A 15 -32.39 12.90 16.64
C GLY A 15 -33.01 12.52 18.00
N GLY A 16 -32.62 13.23 19.06
CA GLY A 16 -33.24 13.08 20.39
C GLY A 16 -32.26 13.09 21.56
N SER A 17 -30.96 13.06 21.32
CA SER A 17 -29.93 13.30 22.33
C SER A 17 -29.27 14.65 22.10
N PRO A 18 -28.84 15.40 23.16
CA PRO A 18 -28.14 16.68 22.99
C PRO A 18 -26.81 16.53 22.23
N ALA A 19 -26.22 15.33 22.19
CA ALA A 19 -25.10 14.98 21.32
C ALA A 19 -25.57 13.85 20.38
N GLY A 20 -25.48 14.04 19.06
CA GLY A 20 -26.02 13.15 18.03
C GLY A 20 -25.57 11.70 18.12
N HIS A 21 -26.36 10.81 17.56
CA HIS A 21 -26.01 9.40 17.38
C HIS A 21 -26.06 9.03 15.89
N TRP A 22 -25.02 8.36 15.40
CA TRP A 22 -24.96 7.85 14.04
C TRP A 22 -25.04 6.33 14.00
N SER A 23 -25.93 5.81 13.15
CA SER A 23 -25.91 4.40 12.76
C SER A 23 -25.38 4.30 11.34
N VAL A 24 -24.21 3.69 11.19
CA VAL A 24 -23.46 3.59 9.95
C VAL A 24 -23.46 2.15 9.46
N ARG A 25 -23.76 1.96 8.19
CA ARG A 25 -23.61 0.67 7.52
C ARG A 25 -22.71 0.85 6.30
N ALA A 26 -21.61 0.12 6.23
CA ALA A 26 -20.66 0.13 5.13
C ALA A 26 -20.51 -1.27 4.52
N GLU A 27 -20.41 -1.36 3.21
CA GLU A 27 -20.22 -2.65 2.52
C GLU A 27 -18.87 -3.29 2.84
N HIS A 28 -17.83 -2.47 3.01
CA HIS A 28 -16.45 -2.88 3.31
C HIS A 28 -15.67 -1.73 3.91
N LEU A 29 -14.48 -2.01 4.46
CA LEU A 29 -13.62 -1.00 5.11
C LEU A 29 -13.27 0.20 4.22
N GLY A 30 -13.01 -0.02 2.93
CA GLY A 30 -12.72 1.06 2.00
C GLY A 30 -13.90 2.05 1.84
N ALA A 31 -15.16 1.55 1.86
CA ALA A 31 -16.34 2.41 1.87
C ALA A 31 -16.44 3.18 3.20
N PHE A 32 -16.13 2.54 4.31
CA PHE A 32 -16.13 3.17 5.62
C PHE A 32 -15.07 4.28 5.73
N ARG A 33 -13.85 4.04 5.23
CA ARG A 33 -12.80 5.07 5.17
C ARG A 33 -13.23 6.30 4.37
N ARG A 34 -13.84 6.12 3.20
CA ARG A 34 -14.39 7.24 2.42
C ARG A 34 -15.42 8.03 3.21
N LEU A 35 -16.31 7.32 3.93
CA LEU A 35 -17.30 7.99 4.78
C LEU A 35 -16.65 8.87 5.84
N ILE A 36 -15.57 8.40 6.47
CA ILE A 36 -14.84 9.19 7.47
C ILE A 36 -14.37 10.52 6.84
N THR A 37 -13.71 10.46 5.68
CA THR A 37 -13.23 11.65 4.97
C THR A 37 -14.37 12.63 4.63
N GLU A 38 -15.51 12.11 4.19
CA GLU A 38 -16.69 12.93 3.85
C GLU A 38 -17.47 13.44 5.08
N SER A 39 -17.13 12.95 6.27
CA SER A 39 -17.82 13.29 7.53
C SER A 39 -17.19 14.45 8.27
N VAL A 40 -16.06 14.96 7.79
CA VAL A 40 -15.38 16.12 8.39
C VAL A 40 -16.29 17.33 8.45
N GLY A 41 -16.45 17.91 9.64
CA GLY A 41 -17.36 19.05 9.85
C GLY A 41 -18.83 18.71 9.67
N ALA A 42 -19.20 17.44 9.72
CA ALA A 42 -20.58 16.98 9.57
C ALA A 42 -21.48 17.22 10.80
N GLY A 43 -20.87 17.61 11.90
CA GLY A 43 -21.53 17.84 13.17
C GLY A 43 -20.96 16.97 14.29
N SER A 44 -21.34 17.28 15.52
CA SER A 44 -20.89 16.59 16.71
C SER A 44 -21.78 15.38 17.00
N ILE A 45 -21.15 14.23 17.30
CA ILE A 45 -21.83 13.02 17.74
C ILE A 45 -21.18 12.47 19.01
N ALA A 46 -21.98 11.95 19.92
CA ALA A 46 -21.49 11.29 21.14
C ALA A 46 -21.51 9.76 21.03
N SER A 47 -22.10 9.21 19.99
CA SER A 47 -22.09 7.76 19.80
C SER A 47 -22.24 7.37 18.34
N ALA A 48 -21.71 6.20 18.01
CA ALA A 48 -21.88 5.59 16.70
C ALA A 48 -22.02 4.07 16.81
N ASP A 49 -22.96 3.52 16.04
CA ASP A 49 -23.04 2.09 15.75
C ASP A 49 -22.58 1.89 14.30
N VAL A 50 -21.49 1.20 14.12
CA VAL A 50 -20.88 0.98 12.80
C VAL A 50 -20.95 -0.50 12.47
N ARG A 51 -21.57 -0.82 11.33
CA ARG A 51 -21.59 -2.17 10.79
C ARG A 51 -20.88 -2.22 9.44
N ILE A 52 -19.91 -3.12 9.31
CA ILE A 52 -19.19 -3.39 8.07
C ILE A 52 -19.54 -4.80 7.60
N GLU A 53 -20.22 -4.91 6.44
CA GLU A 53 -20.84 -6.14 5.99
C GLU A 53 -19.86 -7.21 5.49
N ARG A 54 -18.75 -6.80 4.89
CA ARG A 54 -17.71 -7.69 4.33
C ARG A 54 -16.41 -7.54 5.09
N MET A 55 -16.44 -7.94 6.34
CA MET A 55 -15.26 -7.95 7.18
C MET A 55 -15.28 -9.26 7.94
N ARG A 56 -14.77 -10.30 7.33
CA ARG A 56 -14.83 -11.65 7.80
C ARG A 56 -14.18 -11.77 9.14
N ARG A 57 -13.84 -11.92 10.02
CA ARG A 57 -13.25 -12.08 11.34
C ARG A 57 -12.21 -11.01 11.68
N PRO A 58 -12.37 -10.30 12.78
CA PRO A 58 -11.30 -9.50 13.34
C PRO A 58 -10.10 -10.37 13.72
N HIS A 59 -8.90 -9.79 13.71
CA HIS A 59 -7.71 -10.43 14.23
C HIS A 59 -7.93 -10.92 15.66
N ARG A 60 -7.39 -12.05 16.03
CA ARG A 60 -7.35 -12.48 17.43
C ARG A 60 -6.59 -11.43 18.24
N GLY A 61 -7.23 -10.89 19.27
CA GLY A 61 -6.64 -9.81 20.08
C GLY A 61 -7.03 -8.40 19.63
N TRP A 62 -8.01 -8.25 18.77
CA TRP A 62 -8.64 -6.98 18.44
C TRP A 62 -9.28 -6.33 19.67
N THR A 63 -8.45 -5.73 20.45
CA THR A 63 -8.80 -4.74 21.44
C THR A 63 -8.02 -3.48 21.09
N GLY A 64 -8.11 -3.04 19.83
CA GLY A 64 -7.54 -1.78 19.44
C GLY A 64 -8.14 -0.69 20.32
N SER A 65 -7.31 0.14 20.92
CA SER A 65 -7.78 1.35 21.59
C SER A 65 -8.40 2.27 20.55
N PRO A 66 -9.55 2.90 20.83
CA PRO A 66 -10.12 3.91 19.96
C PRO A 66 -9.20 5.13 19.79
N GLY A 67 -8.20 5.31 20.65
CA GLY A 67 -7.22 6.39 20.57
C GLY A 67 -7.82 7.78 20.78
N ILE A 68 -8.94 7.88 21.46
CA ILE A 68 -9.57 9.14 21.91
C ILE A 68 -9.98 9.01 23.37
N ALA A 69 -9.91 10.14 24.10
CA ALA A 69 -10.35 10.20 25.49
C ALA A 69 -11.88 10.29 25.60
N GLY A 70 -12.40 10.03 26.78
CA GLY A 70 -13.82 10.16 27.10
C GLY A 70 -14.70 9.03 26.54
N VAL A 71 -14.14 7.89 26.19
CA VAL A 71 -14.91 6.71 25.78
C VAL A 71 -15.58 6.09 26.99
N ASP A 72 -16.91 6.09 27.01
CA ASP A 72 -17.72 5.49 28.06
C ASP A 72 -18.13 4.04 27.74
N GLY A 73 -18.21 3.70 26.47
CA GLY A 73 -18.55 2.35 26.03
C GLY A 73 -17.95 2.01 24.68
N LEU A 74 -17.42 0.80 24.58
CA LEU A 74 -16.92 0.23 23.34
C LEU A 74 -17.27 -1.25 23.29
N SER A 75 -17.94 -1.68 22.23
CA SER A 75 -18.16 -3.09 21.96
C SER A 75 -17.82 -3.42 20.52
N VAL A 76 -17.27 -4.62 20.30
CA VAL A 76 -16.97 -5.17 18.98
C VAL A 76 -17.54 -6.56 18.89
N GLU A 77 -18.45 -6.78 17.95
CA GLU A 77 -19.10 -8.07 17.74
C GLU A 77 -18.94 -8.52 16.29
N THR A 78 -18.69 -9.80 16.11
CA THR A 78 -18.67 -10.43 14.77
C THR A 78 -19.97 -11.17 14.53
N LYS A 79 -20.67 -10.86 13.42
CA LYS A 79 -21.92 -11.50 13.01
C LYS A 79 -21.80 -12.02 11.59
N GLY A 80 -21.46 -13.29 11.45
CA GLY A 80 -21.17 -13.87 10.14
C GLY A 80 -19.96 -13.22 9.48
N ASP A 81 -20.16 -12.67 8.28
CA ASP A 81 -19.14 -11.92 7.53
C ASP A 81 -19.08 -10.42 7.89
N ALA A 82 -19.90 -9.99 8.83
CA ALA A 82 -19.98 -8.60 9.27
C ALA A 82 -19.33 -8.38 10.64
N VAL A 83 -18.84 -7.18 10.86
CA VAL A 83 -18.39 -6.69 12.16
C VAL A 83 -19.24 -5.50 12.57
N GLU A 84 -19.69 -5.50 13.81
CA GLU A 84 -20.39 -4.39 14.43
C GLU A 84 -19.52 -3.79 15.53
N VAL A 85 -19.38 -2.47 15.52
CA VAL A 85 -18.70 -1.70 16.56
C VAL A 85 -19.68 -0.67 17.09
N ALA A 86 -19.92 -0.68 18.39
CA ALA A 86 -20.61 0.41 19.06
C ALA A 86 -19.62 1.18 19.94
N ILE A 87 -19.61 2.50 19.78
CA ILE A 87 -18.81 3.42 20.59
C ILE A 87 -19.70 4.50 21.18
N SER A 88 -19.48 4.83 22.43
CA SER A 88 -20.11 5.97 23.10
C SER A 88 -19.06 6.80 23.84
N LEU A 89 -19.25 8.10 23.77
CA LEU A 89 -18.37 9.10 24.36
C LEU A 89 -19.14 9.89 25.40
N ARG A 90 -18.43 10.36 26.42
CA ARG A 90 -18.96 11.25 27.46
C ARG A 90 -19.45 12.57 26.88
N ASP A 91 -18.70 13.09 25.92
CA ASP A 91 -18.96 14.35 25.23
C ASP A 91 -19.01 14.13 23.72
N GLY A 92 -19.77 14.97 23.02
CA GLY A 92 -19.83 14.92 21.57
C GLY A 92 -18.54 15.40 20.91
N ARG A 93 -18.14 14.70 19.84
CA ARG A 93 -16.99 15.01 18.99
C ARG A 93 -17.40 15.11 17.51
N ASP A 94 -16.58 15.73 16.69
CA ASP A 94 -16.80 15.69 15.23
C ASP A 94 -16.98 14.26 14.76
N ALA A 95 -17.94 14.03 13.89
CA ALA A 95 -18.29 12.69 13.42
C ALA A 95 -17.09 11.97 12.80
N ALA A 96 -16.22 12.67 12.08
CA ALA A 96 -15.02 12.06 11.50
C ALA A 96 -14.05 11.56 12.60
N VAL A 97 -13.96 12.26 13.74
CA VAL A 97 -13.14 11.85 14.89
C VAL A 97 -13.65 10.54 15.47
N VAL A 98 -14.95 10.47 15.74
CA VAL A 98 -15.59 9.26 16.31
C VAL A 98 -15.47 8.08 15.35
N LEU A 99 -15.72 8.28 14.07
CA LEU A 99 -15.59 7.22 13.07
C LEU A 99 -14.12 6.81 12.87
N SER A 100 -13.16 7.73 12.98
CA SER A 100 -11.73 7.40 12.95
C SER A 100 -11.32 6.56 14.15
N ALA A 101 -11.90 6.81 15.35
CA ALA A 101 -11.69 5.96 16.50
C ALA A 101 -12.19 4.54 16.27
N VAL A 102 -13.36 4.38 15.67
CA VAL A 102 -13.88 3.07 15.24
C VAL A 102 -12.92 2.40 14.25
N LEU A 103 -12.39 3.15 13.28
CA LEU A 103 -11.43 2.58 12.33
C LEU A 103 -10.15 2.09 13.02
N ARG A 104 -9.62 2.80 14.02
CA ARG A 104 -8.45 2.35 14.81
C ARG A 104 -8.73 1.06 15.58
N VAL A 105 -9.93 0.94 16.14
CA VAL A 105 -10.38 -0.32 16.76
C VAL A 105 -10.41 -1.45 15.72
N LEU A 106 -10.89 -1.18 14.52
CA LEU A 106 -11.03 -2.13 13.43
C LEU A 106 -9.70 -2.44 12.71
N GLN A 107 -8.71 -1.60 12.80
CA GLN A 107 -7.39 -1.74 12.18
C GLN A 107 -6.28 -1.35 13.15
N PRO A 108 -6.01 -2.16 14.17
CA PRO A 108 -4.80 -1.96 14.96
C PRO A 108 -3.60 -2.13 14.02
N THR A 109 -2.74 -1.13 13.98
CA THR A 109 -1.45 -1.27 13.31
C THR A 109 -0.62 -2.27 14.10
N ALA A 110 -0.48 -3.44 13.55
CA ALA A 110 0.32 -4.51 14.12
C ALA A 110 1.75 -4.50 13.60
N SER A 111 2.07 -3.58 12.72
CA SER A 111 3.40 -3.45 12.18
C SER A 111 4.24 -2.55 13.07
N GLY A 112 5.49 -2.87 13.27
CA GLY A 112 6.46 -1.95 13.86
C GLY A 112 6.68 -0.69 13.03
N PHE A 113 5.98 -0.55 11.91
CA PHE A 113 6.04 0.63 11.04
C PHE A 113 5.08 1.71 11.55
N PRO A 114 5.56 2.93 11.81
CA PRO A 114 4.72 4.00 12.34
C PRO A 114 3.62 4.37 11.34
N ALA A 115 2.37 4.31 11.81
CA ALA A 115 1.23 4.83 11.08
C ALA A 115 0.94 6.25 11.56
N PRO A 116 0.85 7.23 10.67
CA PRO A 116 0.49 8.58 11.06
C PRO A 116 -0.92 8.62 11.61
N THR A 117 -1.12 9.39 12.65
CA THR A 117 -2.40 9.47 13.39
C THR A 117 -3.54 10.02 12.54
N TRP A 118 -3.24 10.76 11.49
CA TRP A 118 -4.26 11.31 10.61
C TRP A 118 -4.64 10.40 9.45
N ALA A 119 -3.89 9.36 9.17
CA ALA A 119 -4.25 8.43 8.10
C ALA A 119 -5.53 7.70 8.48
N PRO A 120 -6.32 7.35 7.63
CA PRO A 120 -7.35 7.96 6.84
C PRO A 120 -8.42 8.69 7.71
N GLY A 121 -9.12 9.61 7.17
CA GLY A 121 -10.18 10.35 7.85
C GLY A 121 -9.71 11.65 8.49
N VAL A 122 -8.53 12.09 8.11
CA VAL A 122 -8.02 13.38 8.51
C VAL A 122 -8.74 14.48 7.74
N PRO A 123 -9.15 15.52 8.45
CA PRO A 123 -9.76 16.68 7.84
C PRO A 123 -8.87 17.36 6.82
N ALA A 124 -9.52 17.90 5.80
CA ALA A 124 -8.84 18.84 4.92
C ALA A 124 -8.19 19.94 5.75
N ALA A 125 -7.13 20.23 5.37
CA ALA A 125 -6.23 21.31 5.60
C ALA A 125 -6.43 22.23 6.83
N GLY A 126 -7.24 23.23 6.77
CA GLY A 126 -7.46 24.14 7.90
C GLY A 126 -8.06 23.49 9.15
N LYS A 127 -8.74 22.35 8.95
CA LYS A 127 -9.36 21.57 10.03
C LYS A 127 -8.43 20.58 10.68
N LEU A 128 -7.30 20.23 10.03
CA LEU A 128 -6.31 19.34 10.61
C LEU A 128 -5.71 19.91 11.88
N ALA A 129 -5.34 21.19 11.85
CA ALA A 129 -4.74 21.86 13.00
C ALA A 129 -5.73 21.95 14.18
N GLU A 130 -7.02 22.19 13.91
CA GLU A 130 -8.06 22.16 14.93
C GLU A 130 -8.26 20.74 15.47
N HIS A 131 -8.35 19.77 14.59
CA HIS A 131 -8.54 18.37 14.96
C HIS A 131 -7.36 17.81 15.80
N VAL A 132 -6.13 18.09 15.39
CA VAL A 132 -4.93 17.70 16.14
C VAL A 132 -4.91 18.42 17.49
N ARG A 133 -5.32 19.67 17.57
CA ARG A 133 -5.39 20.45 18.81
C ARG A 133 -6.46 19.91 19.75
N ASP A 134 -7.65 19.60 19.23
CA ASP A 134 -8.75 19.04 20.03
C ASP A 134 -8.37 17.66 20.59
N GLN A 135 -7.76 16.80 19.79
CA GLN A 135 -7.22 15.53 20.28
C GLN A 135 -6.12 15.73 21.30
N TRP A 136 -5.35 16.78 21.15
CA TRP A 136 -4.25 17.13 22.03
C TRP A 136 -4.71 17.53 23.44
N ASP A 137 -5.68 18.42 23.52
CA ASP A 137 -6.24 18.86 24.79
C ASP A 137 -6.89 17.69 25.56
N GLU A 138 -7.42 16.71 24.82
CA GLU A 138 -7.95 15.46 25.38
C GLU A 138 -6.87 14.52 25.91
N TYR A 139 -5.75 14.41 25.23
CA TYR A 139 -4.64 13.57 25.66
C TYR A 139 -3.89 14.12 26.86
N ALA A 140 -4.01 15.40 27.16
CA ALA A 140 -3.43 16.00 28.37
C ALA A 140 -4.02 15.45 29.69
N GLU A 141 -5.20 14.81 29.62
CA GLU A 141 -5.86 14.10 30.74
C GLU A 141 -5.76 12.57 30.58
N VAL A 142 -4.61 12.04 30.22
CA VAL A 142 -4.39 10.67 29.74
C VAL A 142 -4.94 9.60 30.67
N ASP A 143 -5.87 8.79 30.17
CA ASP A 143 -6.09 7.43 30.63
C ASP A 143 -4.87 6.56 30.19
N PRO A 144 -4.14 5.93 31.14
CA PRO A 144 -2.97 5.10 30.83
C PRO A 144 -3.28 3.90 29.92
N HIS A 145 -4.55 3.61 29.68
CA HIS A 145 -4.99 2.56 28.74
C HIS A 145 -5.19 3.05 27.31
N VAL A 146 -5.09 4.36 27.07
CA VAL A 146 -5.17 4.90 25.70
C VAL A 146 -3.90 4.55 24.95
N ARG A 147 -4.03 3.89 23.82
CA ARG A 147 -2.89 3.55 22.96
C ARG A 147 -2.24 4.83 22.44
N ARG A 148 -0.93 4.93 22.62
CA ARG A 148 -0.11 6.00 22.04
C ARG A 148 -0.20 5.97 20.51
N ALA A 149 -0.23 7.14 19.90
CA ALA A 149 -0.06 7.23 18.45
C ALA A 149 1.39 6.83 18.09
N ASP A 150 1.56 6.11 17.00
CA ASP A 150 2.91 5.80 16.52
C ASP A 150 3.62 7.09 16.07
N VAL A 151 2.89 7.98 15.43
CA VAL A 151 3.36 9.30 15.00
C VAL A 151 2.26 10.32 15.21
N LEU A 152 2.60 11.43 15.82
CA LEU A 152 1.72 12.59 15.94
C LEU A 152 2.25 13.73 15.08
N LEU A 153 1.43 14.22 14.18
CA LEU A 153 1.73 15.37 13.36
C LEU A 153 1.15 16.62 13.99
N VAL A 154 1.98 17.61 14.18
CA VAL A 154 1.59 18.89 14.78
C VAL A 154 1.84 20.04 13.80
N PRO A 155 0.96 21.05 13.76
CA PRO A 155 1.19 22.24 12.98
C PRO A 155 2.50 22.93 13.37
N GLY A 156 3.19 23.55 12.41
CA GLY A 156 4.42 24.29 12.65
C GLY A 156 4.31 25.45 13.64
N SER A 157 3.08 25.93 13.88
CA SER A 157 2.78 26.93 14.91
C SER A 157 2.60 26.36 16.32
N ALA A 158 2.50 25.03 16.45
CA ALA A 158 2.37 24.37 17.75
C ALA A 158 3.74 24.14 18.39
N ASP A 159 3.82 24.30 19.69
CA ASP A 159 5.03 23.95 20.44
C ASP A 159 5.12 22.42 20.56
N ALA A 160 5.91 21.81 19.69
CA ALA A 160 6.13 20.37 19.71
C ALA A 160 6.79 19.87 21.00
N THR A 161 7.42 20.77 21.77
CA THR A 161 8.06 20.42 23.05
C THR A 161 7.05 20.32 24.19
N SER A 162 5.88 20.93 24.03
CA SER A 162 4.78 20.84 25.02
C SER A 162 4.06 19.49 24.94
N VAL A 163 4.33 18.70 23.90
CA VAL A 163 3.78 17.35 23.74
C VAL A 163 4.57 16.39 24.58
N SER A 164 3.92 15.81 25.54
CA SER A 164 4.58 14.77 26.31
C SER A 164 4.88 13.57 25.41
N GLY A 165 6.08 12.99 25.54
CA GLY A 165 6.46 11.74 24.88
C GLY A 165 5.52 10.56 25.20
N ASP A 166 4.51 10.79 26.04
CA ASP A 166 3.50 9.81 26.41
C ASP A 166 2.37 9.70 25.40
N LEU A 167 2.20 10.68 24.52
CA LEU A 167 1.11 10.71 23.52
C LEU A 167 1.45 10.04 22.20
N ALA A 168 2.72 10.11 21.81
CA ALA A 168 3.19 9.51 20.59
C ALA A 168 4.63 9.00 20.75
N GLU A 169 4.97 7.96 20.03
CA GLU A 169 6.36 7.49 19.96
C GLU A 169 7.24 8.52 19.25
N ARG A 170 6.67 9.21 18.26
CA ARG A 170 7.31 10.30 17.53
C ARG A 170 6.36 11.46 17.29
N VAL A 171 6.88 12.66 17.38
CA VAL A 171 6.17 13.88 17.03
C VAL A 171 6.88 14.52 15.84
N VAL A 172 6.17 14.81 14.79
CA VAL A 172 6.68 15.49 13.60
C VAL A 172 5.97 16.82 13.46
N GLN A 173 6.74 17.89 13.48
CA GLN A 173 6.25 19.22 13.24
C GLN A 173 6.08 19.47 11.75
N VAL A 174 4.88 19.81 11.33
CA VAL A 174 4.55 20.10 9.95
C VAL A 174 4.39 21.62 9.83
N SER A 175 5.38 22.28 9.24
CA SER A 175 5.35 23.72 9.01
C SER A 175 4.73 24.04 7.66
N GLY A 176 4.01 25.15 7.56
CA GLY A 176 3.44 25.58 6.32
C GLY A 176 2.95 27.01 6.32
N ALA A 177 2.91 27.63 5.14
CA ALA A 177 2.21 28.87 4.92
C ALA A 177 0.70 28.65 5.08
N GLN A 178 -0.06 29.72 5.20
CA GLN A 178 -1.52 29.63 5.28
C GLN A 178 -2.10 28.76 4.15
N GLY A 179 -2.80 27.69 4.51
CA GLY A 179 -3.32 26.69 3.58
C GLY A 179 -2.37 25.55 3.25
N ASP A 180 -1.12 25.59 3.71
CA ASP A 180 -0.15 24.52 3.53
C ASP A 180 0.06 23.76 4.84
N HIS A 181 -0.52 22.58 4.93
CA HIS A 181 -0.55 21.81 6.19
C HIS A 181 0.67 20.98 6.40
N TRP A 182 1.41 20.77 5.34
CA TRP A 182 2.50 19.82 5.31
C TRP A 182 3.87 20.52 5.35
N GLY A 183 3.92 21.84 5.13
CA GLY A 183 5.17 22.57 4.99
C GLY A 183 6.04 21.96 3.88
N GLU A 184 7.20 21.45 4.26
CA GLU A 184 8.08 20.72 3.35
C GLU A 184 7.49 19.39 2.89
N HIS A 185 6.57 18.81 3.67
CA HIS A 185 5.94 17.50 3.44
C HIS A 185 4.51 17.67 2.94
N HIS A 186 4.34 18.21 1.75
CA HIS A 186 3.04 18.58 1.17
C HIS A 186 2.41 17.51 0.28
N VAL A 187 2.98 16.33 0.25
CA VAL A 187 2.47 15.22 -0.54
C VAL A 187 1.90 14.14 0.35
N TYR A 188 0.62 13.84 0.18
CA TYR A 188 -0.07 12.75 0.85
C TYR A 188 -1.00 12.04 -0.14
N VAL A 189 -1.10 10.72 -0.04
CA VAL A 189 -1.99 9.91 -0.89
C VAL A 189 -2.99 9.15 -0.02
N ASP A 190 -4.27 9.45 -0.18
CA ASP A 190 -5.35 8.64 0.37
C ASP A 190 -5.76 7.58 -0.66
N PRO A 191 -5.48 6.29 -0.41
CA PRO A 191 -5.74 5.23 -1.37
C PRO A 191 -7.24 4.95 -1.59
N THR A 192 -8.12 5.52 -0.76
CA THR A 192 -9.57 5.35 -0.93
C THR A 192 -10.15 6.30 -1.97
N ILE A 193 -9.53 7.47 -2.11
CA ILE A 193 -9.95 8.51 -3.06
C ILE A 193 -9.03 8.56 -4.28
N HIS A 194 -7.82 8.04 -4.11
CA HIS A 194 -6.74 8.24 -5.06
C HIS A 194 -6.55 7.02 -5.95
N ARG A 195 -6.53 7.27 -7.24
CA ARG A 195 -6.21 6.24 -8.25
C ARG A 195 -5.27 6.87 -9.26
N PRO A 196 -3.97 6.61 -9.16
CA PRO A 196 -3.03 7.09 -10.15
C PRO A 196 -3.43 6.65 -11.54
N HIS A 197 -3.13 7.48 -12.51
CA HIS A 197 -3.26 7.13 -13.91
C HIS A 197 -2.31 5.98 -14.26
N GLY A 198 -2.51 5.37 -15.40
CA GLY A 198 -1.72 4.23 -15.85
C GLY A 198 -2.54 2.97 -16.03
N ARG A 199 -3.87 3.11 -16.03
CA ARG A 199 -4.75 2.03 -16.46
C ARG A 199 -4.90 2.06 -17.95
N ALA A 200 -4.49 1.00 -18.59
CA ALA A 200 -4.71 0.83 -20.02
C ALA A 200 -6.18 0.67 -20.42
N SER A 201 -7.03 0.28 -19.47
CA SER A 201 -8.47 0.13 -19.72
C SER A 201 -9.25 1.43 -19.61
N ASP A 202 -8.70 2.42 -18.92
CA ASP A 202 -9.35 3.72 -18.78
C ASP A 202 -8.79 4.61 -19.89
N ALA A 203 -9.63 5.23 -20.67
CA ALA A 203 -9.19 6.18 -21.69
C ALA A 203 -8.21 7.17 -21.05
N ILE A 204 -7.13 7.49 -21.77
CA ILE A 204 -6.24 8.56 -21.36
C ILE A 204 -7.12 9.78 -21.13
N GLY A 205 -7.04 10.33 -19.92
CA GLY A 205 -7.85 11.47 -19.53
C GLY A 205 -7.41 12.76 -20.21
N GLU A 206 -7.85 13.85 -19.69
CA GLU A 206 -7.57 15.18 -20.21
C GLU A 206 -6.07 15.51 -20.08
N VAL A 207 -5.53 16.15 -21.11
CA VAL A 207 -4.23 16.84 -21.06
C VAL A 207 -4.52 18.33 -20.86
N VAL A 208 -3.98 18.91 -19.80
CA VAL A 208 -4.22 20.32 -19.44
C VAL A 208 -2.89 21.08 -19.45
N THR A 209 -2.96 22.41 -19.46
CA THR A 209 -1.76 23.25 -19.37
C THR A 209 -1.41 23.56 -17.91
N ALA A 210 -0.13 23.89 -17.67
CA ALA A 210 0.29 24.39 -16.36
C ALA A 210 -0.48 25.64 -15.94
N ALA A 211 -0.85 26.51 -16.89
CA ALA A 211 -1.65 27.70 -16.62
C ALA A 211 -3.05 27.35 -16.08
N ASP A 212 -3.69 26.31 -16.61
CA ASP A 212 -4.99 25.85 -16.11
C ASP A 212 -4.87 25.32 -14.66
N ILE A 213 -3.79 24.63 -14.36
CA ILE A 213 -3.50 24.13 -13.02
C ILE A 213 -3.22 25.28 -12.05
N GLU A 214 -2.36 26.23 -12.43
CA GLU A 214 -2.07 27.42 -11.61
C GLU A 214 -3.33 28.25 -11.35
N GLN A 215 -4.18 28.42 -12.34
CA GLN A 215 -5.44 29.15 -12.18
C GLN A 215 -6.36 28.46 -11.17
N ARG A 216 -6.43 27.13 -11.17
CA ARG A 216 -7.31 26.35 -10.30
C ARG A 216 -6.73 26.13 -8.90
N TYR A 217 -5.42 25.95 -8.78
CA TYR A 217 -4.76 25.42 -7.59
C TYR A 217 -3.50 26.21 -7.17
N GLY A 218 -3.38 27.48 -7.54
CA GLY A 218 -2.15 28.27 -7.32
C GLY A 218 -1.62 28.26 -5.88
N ALA A 219 -2.48 28.05 -4.89
CA ALA A 219 -2.09 27.89 -3.48
C ALA A 219 -1.64 26.43 -3.12
N GLY A 220 -1.82 25.48 -4.04
CA GLY A 220 -1.58 24.06 -3.83
C GLY A 220 -2.88 23.23 -3.86
N ILE A 221 -2.73 21.93 -4.08
CA ILE A 221 -3.83 20.98 -4.15
C ILE A 221 -4.16 20.51 -2.73
N ASP A 222 -5.43 20.47 -2.39
CA ASP A 222 -5.89 19.76 -1.22
C ASP A 222 -5.79 18.25 -1.50
N MET A 223 -4.75 17.61 -0.98
CA MET A 223 -4.46 16.20 -1.20
C MET A 223 -5.51 15.26 -0.59
N LEU A 224 -6.45 15.78 0.18
CA LEU A 224 -7.57 15.03 0.73
C LEU A 224 -8.84 15.17 -0.14
N ASP A 225 -8.88 16.14 -1.05
CA ASP A 225 -9.96 16.28 -2.05
C ASP A 225 -9.41 16.34 -3.48
N VAL A 226 -8.87 15.23 -3.93
CA VAL A 226 -8.26 15.07 -5.27
C VAL A 226 -9.26 14.60 -6.34
N LYS A 227 -10.54 14.49 -6.00
CA LYS A 227 -11.58 14.05 -6.95
C LYS A 227 -11.59 14.85 -8.27
N PRO A 228 -11.43 16.19 -8.25
CA PRO A 228 -11.41 16.98 -9.48
C PRO A 228 -10.24 16.66 -10.42
N LEU A 229 -9.16 16.07 -9.89
CA LEU A 229 -7.95 15.74 -10.65
C LEU A 229 -7.99 14.36 -11.31
N ARG A 230 -8.99 13.53 -10.98
CA ARG A 230 -9.08 12.15 -11.48
C ARG A 230 -9.17 12.02 -13.01
N GLY A 231 -9.63 13.06 -13.69
CA GLY A 231 -9.75 13.09 -15.14
C GLY A 231 -8.48 13.57 -15.85
N ILE A 232 -7.50 14.12 -15.11
CA ILE A 232 -6.29 14.69 -15.68
C ILE A 232 -5.21 13.59 -15.78
N SER A 233 -4.73 13.32 -16.98
CA SER A 233 -3.66 12.36 -17.25
C SER A 233 -2.29 13.03 -17.37
N ALA A 234 -2.25 14.23 -17.93
CA ALA A 234 -0.98 14.94 -18.13
C ALA A 234 -1.13 16.45 -18.02
N VAL A 235 0.01 17.10 -17.71
CA VAL A 235 0.15 18.57 -17.72
C VAL A 235 1.32 18.93 -18.63
N THR A 236 1.09 19.90 -19.53
CA THR A 236 2.12 20.50 -20.39
C THR A 236 2.62 21.83 -19.83
N GLY A 237 3.86 22.21 -20.15
CA GLY A 237 4.51 23.40 -19.59
C GLY A 237 4.84 23.28 -18.11
N ALA A 238 5.12 22.09 -17.65
CA ALA A 238 5.24 21.72 -16.23
C ALA A 238 6.33 22.50 -15.48
N SER A 239 7.37 22.98 -16.16
CA SER A 239 8.44 23.77 -15.56
C SER A 239 7.94 25.10 -14.98
N THR A 240 6.82 25.62 -15.46
CA THR A 240 6.24 26.87 -14.98
C THR A 240 5.48 26.71 -13.65
N LEU A 241 5.07 25.48 -13.30
CA LEU A 241 4.40 25.20 -12.05
C LEU A 241 5.34 25.41 -10.84
N SER A 242 4.77 25.79 -9.72
CA SER A 242 5.48 25.77 -8.45
C SER A 242 6.01 24.36 -8.11
N ALA A 243 7.11 24.27 -7.39
CA ALA A 243 7.67 22.98 -6.97
C ALA A 243 6.64 22.14 -6.20
N ARG A 244 5.82 22.80 -5.37
CA ARG A 244 4.74 22.19 -4.62
C ARG A 244 3.69 21.55 -5.53
N LEU A 245 3.16 22.28 -6.50
CA LEU A 245 2.15 21.76 -7.43
C LEU A 245 2.72 20.58 -8.25
N ARG A 246 3.98 20.69 -8.71
CA ARG A 246 4.64 19.58 -9.40
C ARG A 246 4.70 18.33 -8.54
N ALA A 247 5.16 18.45 -7.29
CA ALA A 247 5.23 17.32 -6.38
C ALA A 247 3.86 16.71 -6.09
N GLN A 248 2.84 17.53 -5.87
CA GLN A 248 1.49 17.07 -5.63
C GLN A 248 0.89 16.34 -6.84
N LEU A 249 1.01 16.89 -8.03
CA LEU A 249 0.54 16.26 -9.28
C LEU A 249 1.29 14.94 -9.55
N ALA A 250 2.62 14.93 -9.38
CA ALA A 250 3.41 13.71 -9.52
C ALA A 250 2.96 12.61 -8.56
N ALA A 251 2.75 12.94 -7.28
CA ALA A 251 2.23 11.98 -6.30
C ALA A 251 0.88 11.39 -6.70
N LEU A 252 0.09 12.15 -7.43
CA LEU A 252 -1.19 11.74 -8.00
C LEU A 252 -1.02 10.88 -9.27
N GLY A 253 0.18 10.71 -9.75
CA GLY A 253 0.48 9.97 -10.98
C GLY A 253 0.16 10.74 -12.25
N VAL A 254 0.00 12.07 -12.18
CA VAL A 254 -0.17 12.92 -13.36
C VAL A 254 1.17 13.04 -14.07
N VAL A 255 1.18 12.75 -15.37
CA VAL A 255 2.38 12.87 -16.22
C VAL A 255 2.67 14.34 -16.47
N MET A 256 3.90 14.76 -16.32
CA MET A 256 4.33 16.14 -16.54
C MET A 256 5.36 16.22 -17.64
N VAL A 257 5.12 17.05 -18.63
CA VAL A 257 6.01 17.31 -19.78
C VAL A 257 6.06 18.81 -20.10
N GLU A 258 7.04 19.22 -20.86
CA GLU A 258 7.12 20.60 -21.35
C GLU A 258 6.27 20.78 -22.60
N ASP A 259 6.33 19.83 -23.52
CA ASP A 259 5.61 19.86 -24.79
C ASP A 259 4.68 18.63 -24.92
N GLU A 260 3.52 18.82 -25.52
CA GLU A 260 2.58 17.72 -25.82
C GLU A 260 3.22 16.65 -26.73
N ALA A 261 4.18 17.02 -27.57
CA ALA A 261 4.93 16.10 -28.40
C ALA A 261 5.79 15.09 -27.62
N GLU A 262 6.07 15.33 -26.35
CA GLU A 262 6.79 14.42 -25.46
C GLU A 262 5.89 13.31 -24.91
N LEU A 263 4.57 13.49 -24.97
CA LEU A 263 3.62 12.51 -24.49
C LEU A 263 3.66 11.24 -25.34
N PRO A 264 3.52 10.07 -24.73
CA PRO A 264 3.38 8.83 -25.46
C PRO A 264 2.13 8.81 -26.34
N THR A 265 2.15 8.02 -27.42
CA THR A 265 0.91 7.70 -28.16
C THR A 265 -0.07 6.95 -27.26
N ARG A 266 -1.37 6.99 -27.58
CA ARG A 266 -2.42 6.40 -26.71
C ARG A 266 -2.28 4.89 -26.50
N ASP A 267 -1.62 4.21 -27.39
CA ASP A 267 -1.36 2.76 -27.39
C ASP A 267 0.00 2.38 -26.79
N ASP A 268 0.84 3.36 -26.45
CA ASP A 268 2.10 3.12 -25.71
C ASP A 268 1.84 3.05 -24.19
N TYR A 269 1.11 2.01 -23.79
CA TYR A 269 0.68 1.80 -22.42
C TYR A 269 1.83 1.75 -21.42
N LEU A 270 2.95 1.11 -21.81
CA LEU A 270 4.10 0.96 -20.93
C LEU A 270 4.74 2.31 -20.62
N ARG A 271 4.95 3.14 -21.63
CA ARG A 271 5.56 4.46 -21.45
C ARG A 271 4.66 5.38 -20.62
N TRP A 272 3.33 5.38 -20.85
CA TRP A 272 2.39 6.11 -20.00
C TRP A 272 2.47 5.67 -18.54
N GLN A 273 2.44 4.37 -18.30
CA GLN A 273 2.51 3.82 -16.95
C GLN A 273 3.85 4.17 -16.28
N ARG A 274 4.96 4.06 -17.00
CA ARG A 274 6.28 4.41 -16.48
C ARG A 274 6.37 5.87 -16.08
N MET A 275 6.03 6.79 -16.96
CA MET A 275 6.09 8.23 -16.66
C MET A 275 5.25 8.57 -15.42
N SER A 276 4.06 8.00 -15.32
CA SER A 276 3.18 8.18 -14.16
C SER A 276 3.77 7.60 -12.87
N THR A 277 4.29 6.38 -12.91
CA THR A 277 4.79 5.70 -11.71
C THR A 277 6.15 6.20 -11.26
N ASP A 278 7.03 6.58 -12.18
CA ASP A 278 8.36 7.12 -11.88
C ASP A 278 8.24 8.49 -11.18
N GLY A 279 7.46 9.40 -11.76
CA GLY A 279 7.21 10.71 -11.14
C GLY A 279 6.54 10.60 -9.77
N ARG A 280 5.58 9.68 -9.62
CA ARG A 280 4.93 9.41 -8.34
C ARG A 280 5.90 8.88 -7.29
N ARG A 281 6.73 7.91 -7.64
CA ARG A 281 7.73 7.32 -6.74
C ARG A 281 8.70 8.37 -6.23
N GLU A 282 9.24 9.18 -7.14
CA GLU A 282 10.14 10.27 -6.81
C GLU A 282 9.48 11.25 -5.84
N SER A 283 8.28 11.72 -6.18
CA SER A 283 7.55 12.66 -5.34
C SER A 283 7.24 12.11 -3.96
N LEU A 284 6.80 10.85 -3.85
CA LEU A 284 6.50 10.25 -2.55
C LEU A 284 7.75 10.03 -1.70
N ARG A 285 8.89 9.74 -2.33
CA ARG A 285 10.17 9.60 -1.61
C ARG A 285 10.67 10.92 -1.05
N GLU A 286 10.52 12.01 -1.80
CA GLU A 286 11.12 13.31 -1.47
C GLU A 286 10.19 14.22 -0.66
N HIS A 287 8.90 14.19 -0.95
CA HIS A 287 7.96 15.20 -0.46
C HIS A 287 6.86 14.65 0.45
N SER A 288 6.81 13.34 0.69
CA SER A 288 5.90 12.79 1.70
C SER A 288 6.46 13.00 3.13
N PRO A 289 5.61 12.95 4.16
CA PRO A 289 6.06 13.10 5.54
C PRO A 289 6.87 11.89 6.06
N TRP A 290 6.89 10.77 5.37
CA TRP A 290 7.47 9.53 5.87
C TRP A 290 8.96 9.62 6.20
N PRO A 291 9.84 10.19 5.35
CA PRO A 291 11.26 10.28 5.68
C PRO A 291 11.56 11.12 6.93
N ALA A 292 10.72 12.09 7.23
CA ALA A 292 10.86 12.92 8.44
C ALA A 292 10.44 12.17 9.71
N VAL A 293 9.60 11.14 9.57
CA VAL A 293 9.02 10.38 10.67
C VAL A 293 9.90 9.24 11.10
N ALA A 294 10.44 8.47 10.15
CA ALA A 294 11.23 7.28 10.39
C ALA A 294 12.22 7.05 9.26
N PRO A 295 13.33 6.36 9.52
CA PRO A 295 14.14 5.79 8.43
C PRO A 295 13.27 4.85 7.60
N TRP A 296 13.65 4.65 6.34
CA TRP A 296 13.01 3.64 5.50
C TRP A 296 13.15 2.26 6.14
N PRO A 297 12.07 1.45 6.18
CA PRO A 297 12.10 0.16 6.86
C PRO A 297 13.09 -0.81 6.21
N THR A 298 13.66 -1.70 6.99
CA THR A 298 14.45 -2.81 6.47
C THR A 298 13.55 -3.85 5.80
N VAL A 299 13.98 -4.38 4.64
CA VAL A 299 13.20 -5.37 3.88
C VAL A 299 14.02 -6.63 3.71
N SER A 300 13.47 -7.77 4.15
CA SER A 300 14.03 -9.09 3.82
C SER A 300 13.32 -9.66 2.60
N VAL A 301 14.07 -9.89 1.53
CA VAL A 301 13.58 -10.59 0.34
C VAL A 301 13.62 -12.09 0.61
N LEU A 302 12.46 -12.73 0.56
CA LEU A 302 12.29 -14.18 0.69
C LEU A 302 12.30 -14.80 -0.71
N LEU A 303 13.41 -15.41 -1.08
CA LEU A 303 13.60 -16.05 -2.37
C LEU A 303 13.74 -17.57 -2.16
N VAL A 304 12.83 -18.33 -2.73
CA VAL A 304 12.81 -19.79 -2.66
C VAL A 304 12.97 -20.37 -4.06
N THR A 305 13.95 -21.23 -4.26
CA THR A 305 14.13 -21.91 -5.55
C THR A 305 14.46 -23.40 -5.38
N ASN A 306 13.89 -24.21 -6.25
CA ASN A 306 14.28 -25.61 -6.46
C ASN A 306 14.91 -25.80 -7.85
N ARG A 307 15.26 -24.71 -8.54
CA ARG A 307 15.80 -24.66 -9.89
C ARG A 307 17.19 -24.02 -9.89
N PRO A 308 18.26 -24.84 -9.75
CA PRO A 308 19.63 -24.31 -9.69
C PRO A 308 20.04 -23.54 -10.96
N ASP A 309 19.45 -23.85 -12.10
CA ASP A 309 19.63 -23.14 -13.38
C ASP A 309 19.06 -21.72 -13.36
N ARG A 310 18.03 -21.45 -12.56
CA ARG A 310 17.44 -20.12 -12.40
C ARG A 310 18.15 -19.25 -11.36
N LEU A 311 19.08 -19.78 -10.61
CA LEU A 311 19.71 -19.10 -9.47
C LEU A 311 20.39 -17.78 -9.88
N GLU A 312 21.07 -17.74 -11.01
CA GLU A 312 21.73 -16.54 -11.50
C GLU A 312 20.71 -15.44 -11.84
N HIS A 313 19.65 -15.81 -12.56
CA HIS A 313 18.54 -14.90 -12.87
C HIS A 313 17.92 -14.36 -11.58
N ALA A 314 17.50 -15.24 -10.68
CA ALA A 314 16.82 -14.88 -9.44
C ALA A 314 17.67 -13.94 -8.56
N LEU A 315 18.96 -14.24 -8.40
CA LEU A 315 19.88 -13.37 -7.64
C LEU A 315 20.13 -12.04 -8.35
N SER A 316 20.18 -12.02 -9.68
CA SER A 316 20.33 -10.77 -10.44
C SER A 316 19.14 -9.84 -10.23
N MET A 317 17.91 -10.37 -10.10
CA MET A 317 16.70 -9.58 -9.81
C MET A 317 16.75 -8.95 -8.43
N VAL A 318 17.31 -9.64 -7.42
CA VAL A 318 17.48 -9.09 -6.07
C VAL A 318 18.62 -8.05 -6.04
N ARG A 319 19.76 -8.34 -6.64
CA ARG A 319 20.93 -7.45 -6.63
C ARG A 319 20.67 -6.10 -7.28
N ARG A 320 19.80 -6.04 -8.28
CA ARG A 320 19.47 -4.81 -8.99
C ARG A 320 18.48 -3.90 -8.26
N GLN A 321 17.88 -4.36 -7.15
CA GLN A 321 16.98 -3.51 -6.39
C GLN A 321 17.74 -2.30 -5.83
N ASP A 322 17.20 -1.11 -6.05
CA ASP A 322 17.78 0.17 -5.62
C ASP A 322 17.32 0.60 -4.22
N TYR A 323 16.61 -0.27 -3.53
CA TYR A 323 16.16 -0.03 -2.16
C TYR A 323 17.34 -0.14 -1.17
N PRO A 324 17.54 0.83 -0.25
CA PRO A 324 18.79 0.95 0.50
C PRO A 324 19.00 -0.10 1.60
N HIS A 325 17.93 -0.68 2.15
CA HIS A 325 18.00 -1.53 3.34
C HIS A 325 17.46 -2.92 3.05
N LEU A 326 18.24 -3.72 2.32
CA LEU A 326 17.86 -5.07 1.90
C LEU A 326 18.66 -6.15 2.62
N GLN A 327 17.95 -7.22 2.99
CA GLN A 327 18.49 -8.51 3.31
C GLN A 327 17.94 -9.54 2.32
N LEU A 328 18.75 -10.49 1.89
CA LEU A 328 18.30 -11.66 1.13
C LEU A 328 18.23 -12.88 2.04
N VAL A 329 17.09 -13.56 2.09
CA VAL A 329 16.97 -14.89 2.65
C VAL A 329 16.68 -15.87 1.52
N LEU A 330 17.72 -16.58 1.09
CA LEU A 330 17.66 -17.57 0.01
C LEU A 330 17.42 -18.95 0.58
N VAL A 331 16.38 -19.63 0.10
CA VAL A 331 16.10 -21.03 0.41
C VAL A 331 16.32 -21.87 -0.85
N LEU A 332 17.28 -22.78 -0.77
CA LEU A 332 17.49 -23.82 -1.78
C LEU A 332 16.66 -25.04 -1.39
N HIS A 333 15.64 -25.32 -2.18
CA HIS A 333 14.72 -26.42 -1.94
C HIS A 333 15.04 -27.56 -2.90
N GLY A 334 15.41 -28.71 -2.39
CA GLY A 334 15.81 -29.86 -3.20
C GLY A 334 16.56 -30.93 -2.41
N GLU A 335 17.38 -31.69 -3.10
CA GLU A 335 18.14 -32.81 -2.51
C GLU A 335 19.05 -32.37 -1.37
N GLU A 336 19.39 -33.33 -0.50
CA GLU A 336 20.08 -33.13 0.78
C GLU A 336 21.41 -32.35 0.65
N ASN A 337 22.08 -32.44 -0.47
CA ASN A 337 23.37 -31.79 -0.73
C ASN A 337 23.29 -30.48 -1.55
N VAL A 338 22.08 -30.02 -1.90
CA VAL A 338 21.93 -28.86 -2.79
C VAL A 338 22.58 -27.59 -2.25
N VAL A 339 22.53 -27.37 -0.93
CA VAL A 339 23.19 -26.22 -0.29
C VAL A 339 24.69 -26.31 -0.39
N ALA A 340 25.30 -27.49 -0.06
CA ALA A 340 26.73 -27.65 -0.14
C ALA A 340 27.27 -27.48 -1.56
N GLN A 341 26.52 -27.95 -2.54
CA GLN A 341 26.88 -27.83 -3.95
C GLN A 341 26.74 -26.40 -4.49
N GLN A 342 25.68 -25.68 -4.11
CA GLN A 342 25.37 -24.35 -4.64
C GLN A 342 25.95 -23.18 -3.82
N ALA A 343 26.33 -23.39 -2.55
CA ALA A 343 26.84 -22.31 -1.70
C ALA A 343 28.07 -21.57 -2.28
N PRO A 344 29.06 -22.23 -2.92
CA PRO A 344 30.15 -21.50 -3.57
C PRO A 344 29.67 -20.60 -4.70
N ARG A 345 28.73 -21.10 -5.55
CA ARG A 345 28.14 -20.33 -6.64
C ARG A 345 27.35 -19.14 -6.13
N VAL A 346 26.55 -19.32 -5.06
CA VAL A 346 25.79 -18.23 -4.42
C VAL A 346 26.75 -17.14 -3.94
N ARG A 347 27.85 -17.48 -3.28
CA ARG A 347 28.86 -16.51 -2.84
C ARG A 347 29.44 -15.73 -4.01
N THR A 348 29.81 -16.41 -5.09
CA THR A 348 30.32 -15.75 -6.30
C THR A 348 29.29 -14.80 -6.92
N LEU A 349 28.04 -15.23 -7.02
CA LEU A 349 26.97 -14.42 -7.59
C LEU A 349 26.61 -13.21 -6.72
N LEU A 350 26.86 -13.27 -5.41
CA LEU A 350 26.64 -12.18 -4.46
C LEU A 350 27.89 -11.37 -4.16
N GLU A 351 29.01 -11.68 -4.80
CA GLU A 351 30.25 -10.92 -4.61
C GLU A 351 30.03 -9.43 -4.96
N GLY A 352 30.47 -8.54 -4.06
CA GLY A 352 30.28 -7.08 -4.20
C GLY A 352 28.85 -6.58 -3.94
N TRP A 353 27.93 -7.42 -3.51
CA TRP A 353 26.63 -6.97 -3.02
C TRP A 353 26.72 -6.60 -1.52
N GLU A 354 26.33 -5.37 -1.19
CA GLU A 354 26.46 -4.83 0.17
C GLU A 354 25.35 -5.27 1.13
N GLY A 355 24.27 -5.88 0.60
CA GLY A 355 23.15 -6.37 1.41
C GLY A 355 23.54 -7.62 2.24
N GLU A 356 22.93 -7.74 3.40
CA GLU A 356 23.07 -8.97 4.20
C GLU A 356 22.34 -10.14 3.53
N TRP A 357 22.87 -11.36 3.67
CA TRP A 357 22.20 -12.53 3.13
C TRP A 357 22.37 -13.78 4.01
N ALA A 358 21.35 -14.62 3.93
CA ALA A 358 21.32 -15.93 4.58
C ALA A 358 20.95 -17.02 3.57
N LEU A 359 21.53 -18.20 3.72
CA LEU A 359 21.28 -19.37 2.88
C LEU A 359 20.72 -20.51 3.74
N ILE A 360 19.59 -21.06 3.32
CA ILE A 360 18.89 -22.15 3.99
C ILE A 360 18.71 -23.32 3.01
N GLY A 361 18.96 -24.55 3.45
CA GLY A 361 18.60 -25.75 2.72
C GLY A 361 17.23 -26.28 3.18
N MET A 362 16.44 -26.73 2.23
CA MET A 362 15.14 -27.35 2.49
C MET A 362 15.04 -28.67 1.72
N PRO A 363 14.79 -29.82 2.40
CA PRO A 363 14.69 -31.10 1.72
C PRO A 363 13.43 -31.21 0.85
N PRO A 364 13.43 -32.07 -0.19
CA PRO A 364 12.39 -32.12 -1.22
C PRO A 364 11.00 -32.53 -0.69
N GLU A 365 10.92 -33.22 0.45
CA GLU A 365 9.66 -33.63 1.09
C GLU A 365 8.89 -32.45 1.67
N ARG A 366 9.54 -31.32 1.86
CA ARG A 366 8.94 -30.08 2.32
C ARG A 366 8.37 -29.34 1.10
N ASN A 367 7.34 -28.55 1.32
CA ASN A 367 6.74 -27.73 0.28
C ASN A 367 7.15 -26.25 0.41
N LEU A 368 6.76 -25.41 -0.56
CA LEU A 368 7.04 -23.99 -0.58
C LEU A 368 6.62 -23.28 0.74
N GLY A 369 5.50 -23.66 1.34
CA GLY A 369 5.07 -23.08 2.60
C GLY A 369 6.05 -23.34 3.76
N HIS A 370 6.65 -24.52 3.84
CA HIS A 370 7.72 -24.80 4.81
C HIS A 370 8.97 -23.94 4.55
N ALA A 371 9.33 -23.77 3.26
CA ALA A 371 10.47 -22.96 2.89
C ALA A 371 10.26 -21.47 3.27
N LEU A 372 9.08 -20.93 3.02
CA LEU A 372 8.72 -19.57 3.42
C LEU A 372 8.65 -19.39 4.94
N ILE A 373 8.21 -20.41 5.70
CA ILE A 373 8.28 -20.41 7.17
C ILE A 373 9.73 -20.28 7.63
N ALA A 374 10.62 -21.13 7.08
CA ALA A 374 12.03 -21.10 7.44
C ALA A 374 12.72 -19.79 7.05
N ALA A 375 12.39 -19.26 5.86
CA ALA A 375 12.89 -17.98 5.39
C ALA A 375 12.45 -16.84 6.31
N SER A 376 11.16 -16.78 6.66
CA SER A 376 10.63 -15.74 7.55
C SER A 376 11.22 -15.81 8.97
N ALA A 377 11.53 -17.01 9.46
CA ALA A 377 12.19 -17.18 10.75
C ALA A 377 13.65 -16.70 10.77
N ARG A 378 14.29 -16.56 9.60
CA ARG A 378 15.68 -16.09 9.43
C ARG A 378 15.77 -14.64 8.99
N ALA A 379 14.63 -14.05 8.63
CA ALA A 379 14.54 -12.68 8.18
C ALA A 379 14.66 -11.71 9.35
N ASP A 380 15.49 -10.70 9.20
CA ASP A 380 15.74 -9.65 10.19
C ASP A 380 15.03 -8.33 9.81
N GLY A 381 14.45 -8.25 8.60
CA GLY A 381 13.74 -7.08 8.11
C GLY A 381 12.39 -6.85 8.78
N GLU A 382 12.03 -5.58 8.94
CA GLU A 382 10.69 -5.18 9.40
C GLU A 382 9.60 -5.62 8.42
N LEU A 383 9.94 -5.60 7.13
CA LEU A 383 9.08 -6.03 6.04
C LEU A 383 9.67 -7.27 5.35
N LEU A 384 8.79 -8.15 4.92
CA LEU A 384 9.12 -9.38 4.21
C LEU A 384 8.54 -9.27 2.79
N ALA A 385 9.42 -9.31 1.79
CA ALA A 385 9.05 -9.27 0.37
C ALA A 385 9.28 -10.64 -0.26
N LYS A 386 8.24 -11.24 -0.83
CA LYS A 386 8.36 -12.47 -1.61
C LYS A 386 8.73 -12.13 -3.05
N MET A 387 9.77 -12.75 -3.57
CA MET A 387 10.13 -12.74 -4.99
C MET A 387 10.26 -14.18 -5.49
N ASP A 388 9.75 -14.45 -6.69
CA ASP A 388 9.83 -15.75 -7.33
C ASP A 388 11.09 -15.85 -8.22
N ASP A 389 11.59 -17.05 -8.45
CA ASP A 389 12.89 -17.28 -9.08
C ASP A 389 12.86 -17.22 -10.63
N ASP A 390 11.69 -17.12 -11.24
CA ASP A 390 11.48 -17.12 -12.67
C ASP A 390 10.85 -15.85 -13.26
N ASP A 391 10.42 -14.93 -12.42
CA ASP A 391 9.79 -13.67 -12.83
C ASP A 391 10.81 -12.54 -13.03
N PHE A 392 10.39 -11.44 -13.66
CA PHE A 392 11.21 -10.24 -13.81
C PHE A 392 10.71 -9.14 -12.89
N TYR A 393 11.67 -8.42 -12.31
CA TYR A 393 11.44 -7.32 -11.38
C TYR A 393 12.30 -6.12 -11.76
N ALA A 394 11.71 -4.95 -11.92
CA ALA A 394 12.46 -3.72 -12.09
C ALA A 394 13.25 -3.37 -10.82
N SER A 395 14.29 -2.55 -10.95
CA SER A 395 15.11 -2.10 -9.80
C SER A 395 14.30 -1.37 -8.73
N THR A 396 13.18 -0.79 -9.10
CA THR A 396 12.29 -0.02 -8.23
C THR A 396 11.17 -0.85 -7.58
N HIS A 397 11.15 -2.17 -7.81
CA HIS A 397 10.05 -3.02 -7.36
C HIS A 397 9.80 -2.94 -5.85
N ILE A 398 10.86 -3.01 -5.04
CA ILE A 398 10.74 -2.93 -3.58
C ILE A 398 10.26 -1.55 -3.15
N TRP A 399 10.77 -0.46 -3.77
CA TRP A 399 10.28 0.89 -3.50
C TRP A 399 8.77 1.02 -3.71
N ASP A 400 8.26 0.52 -4.82
CA ASP A 400 6.83 0.60 -5.13
C ASP A 400 5.98 -0.09 -4.06
N LEU A 401 6.44 -1.24 -3.57
CA LEU A 401 5.72 -1.99 -2.54
C LEU A 401 5.78 -1.28 -1.18
N VAL A 402 6.94 -0.76 -0.79
CA VAL A 402 7.11 -0.03 0.47
C VAL A 402 6.25 1.22 0.47
N LEU A 403 6.33 2.05 -0.57
CA LEU A 403 5.51 3.25 -0.70
C LEU A 403 4.01 2.93 -0.68
N ALA A 404 3.61 1.88 -1.43
CA ALA A 404 2.22 1.45 -1.44
C ALA A 404 1.72 1.00 -0.06
N ARG A 405 2.57 0.33 0.74
CA ARG A 405 2.24 -0.02 2.12
C ARG A 405 2.08 1.23 2.97
N MET A 406 2.96 2.20 2.82
CA MET A 406 2.95 3.43 3.62
C MET A 406 1.66 4.22 3.42
N TYR A 407 1.28 4.52 2.19
CA TYR A 407 0.08 5.31 1.94
C TYR A 407 -1.22 4.50 2.06
N SER A 408 -1.20 3.17 1.91
CA SER A 408 -2.42 2.35 2.03
C SER A 408 -2.70 1.87 3.45
N GLY A 409 -1.66 1.70 4.27
CA GLY A 409 -1.76 1.06 5.58
C GLY A 409 -2.24 -0.40 5.51
N ALA A 410 -2.14 -1.05 4.35
CA ALA A 410 -2.56 -2.44 4.19
C ALA A 410 -1.56 -3.41 4.82
N GLN A 411 -2.04 -4.52 5.37
CA GLN A 411 -1.20 -5.58 5.90
C GLN A 411 -0.40 -6.28 4.79
N ILE A 412 -1.04 -6.53 3.65
CA ILE A 412 -0.37 -7.04 2.46
C ILE A 412 -0.47 -6.03 1.33
N VAL A 413 0.64 -5.78 0.69
CA VAL A 413 0.74 -5.07 -0.59
C VAL A 413 1.30 -6.00 -1.64
N GLY A 414 0.86 -5.87 -2.87
CA GLY A 414 1.44 -6.56 -4.01
C GLY A 414 1.04 -5.91 -5.32
N LYS A 415 1.68 -6.28 -6.40
CA LYS A 415 1.43 -5.68 -7.71
C LYS A 415 0.22 -6.30 -8.42
N ALA A 416 -0.36 -5.55 -9.33
CA ALA A 416 -1.31 -6.08 -10.32
C ALA A 416 -0.57 -7.01 -11.29
N LEU A 417 -1.26 -8.07 -11.73
CA LEU A 417 -0.75 -9.01 -12.73
C LEU A 417 -1.12 -8.51 -14.12
N ASP A 418 -0.44 -7.46 -14.59
CA ASP A 418 -0.76 -6.78 -15.84
C ASP A 418 0.12 -7.24 -16.99
N TRP A 419 1.40 -7.51 -16.74
CA TRP A 419 2.39 -7.92 -17.72
C TRP A 419 2.73 -9.39 -17.55
N VAL A 420 2.57 -10.17 -18.60
CA VAL A 420 2.83 -11.62 -18.61
C VAL A 420 3.62 -11.99 -19.86
N TYR A 421 4.73 -12.68 -19.67
CA TYR A 421 5.47 -13.30 -20.76
C TYR A 421 5.11 -14.77 -20.87
N LEU A 422 4.59 -15.16 -22.02
CA LEU A 422 4.22 -16.53 -22.39
C LEU A 422 5.38 -17.16 -23.17
N SER A 423 6.21 -17.95 -22.51
CA SER A 423 7.45 -18.45 -23.12
C SER A 423 7.19 -19.45 -24.26
N ALA A 424 6.11 -20.24 -24.21
CA ALA A 424 5.77 -21.16 -25.30
C ALA A 424 5.28 -20.43 -26.57
N ALA A 425 4.60 -19.31 -26.39
CA ALA A 425 4.11 -18.48 -27.49
C ALA A 425 5.11 -17.39 -27.90
N ASP A 426 6.22 -17.25 -27.19
CA ASP A 426 7.19 -16.16 -27.32
C ASP A 426 6.52 -14.80 -27.45
N THR A 427 5.63 -14.48 -26.50
CA THR A 427 4.78 -13.30 -26.56
C THR A 427 4.61 -12.67 -25.18
N THR A 428 4.84 -11.37 -25.09
CA THR A 428 4.49 -10.58 -23.92
C THR A 428 3.08 -10.01 -24.09
N VAL A 429 2.22 -10.23 -23.11
CA VAL A 429 0.85 -9.70 -23.10
C VAL A 429 0.66 -8.65 -22.02
N PHE A 430 -0.04 -7.59 -22.37
CA PHE A 430 -0.54 -6.60 -21.43
C PHE A 430 -2.04 -6.81 -21.23
N ARG A 431 -2.43 -7.17 -20.01
CA ARG A 431 -3.81 -7.53 -19.66
C ARG A 431 -4.21 -6.99 -18.27
N PRO A 432 -4.58 -5.73 -18.14
CA PRO A 432 -4.95 -5.09 -16.87
C PRO A 432 -6.34 -5.53 -16.39
N THR A 433 -6.52 -6.83 -16.18
CA THR A 433 -7.80 -7.41 -15.74
C THR A 433 -8.08 -7.18 -14.26
N TYR A 434 -7.05 -6.89 -13.50
CA TYR A 434 -7.14 -6.62 -12.07
C TYR A 434 -6.87 -5.14 -11.81
N PRO A 435 -7.90 -4.32 -11.56
CA PRO A 435 -7.71 -2.89 -11.34
C PRO A 435 -6.67 -2.62 -10.25
N ALA A 436 -5.65 -1.84 -10.58
CA ALA A 436 -4.59 -1.41 -9.68
C ALA A 436 -5.02 -0.26 -8.75
N GLU A 437 -4.15 0.10 -7.84
CA GLU A 437 -4.27 1.22 -6.90
C GLU A 437 -5.59 1.20 -6.11
N ARG A 438 -5.83 0.05 -5.47
CA ARG A 438 -7.04 -0.15 -4.67
C ARG A 438 -6.92 -1.30 -3.68
N PHE A 439 -7.76 -1.26 -2.65
CA PHE A 439 -7.97 -2.43 -1.81
C PHE A 439 -8.61 -3.56 -2.61
N ALA A 440 -8.09 -4.76 -2.45
CA ALA A 440 -8.43 -5.93 -3.26
C ALA A 440 -8.35 -7.21 -2.43
N SER A 441 -8.85 -8.30 -2.98
CA SER A 441 -8.71 -9.63 -2.38
C SER A 441 -7.59 -10.47 -3.02
N PHE A 442 -6.89 -9.90 -4.00
CA PHE A 442 -5.86 -10.60 -4.75
C PHE A 442 -4.75 -9.65 -5.20
N VAL A 443 -3.51 -10.10 -5.11
CA VAL A 443 -2.30 -9.51 -5.69
C VAL A 443 -1.47 -10.63 -6.33
N ALA A 444 -0.52 -10.28 -7.21
CA ALA A 444 0.40 -11.26 -7.79
C ALA A 444 1.26 -11.90 -6.69
N GLY A 445 1.27 -13.23 -6.61
CA GLY A 445 1.89 -13.98 -5.51
C GLY A 445 3.39 -13.76 -5.37
N GLY A 446 4.11 -13.59 -6.50
CA GLY A 446 5.53 -13.26 -6.52
C GLY A 446 5.89 -11.83 -6.12
N THR A 447 4.91 -11.02 -5.68
CA THR A 447 5.13 -9.59 -5.37
C THR A 447 4.66 -9.18 -3.98
N MET A 448 4.38 -10.14 -3.11
CA MET A 448 3.77 -9.86 -1.81
C MET A 448 4.76 -9.22 -0.84
N LEU A 449 4.35 -8.12 -0.23
CA LEU A 449 5.04 -7.47 0.88
C LEU A 449 4.12 -7.48 2.11
N ILE A 450 4.63 -7.94 3.24
CA ILE A 450 3.93 -7.99 4.53
C ILE A 450 4.92 -7.66 5.65
N SER A 451 4.49 -7.04 6.75
CA SER A 451 5.37 -6.90 7.90
C SER A 451 5.56 -8.24 8.64
N ALA A 452 6.72 -8.41 9.27
CA ALA A 452 6.97 -9.58 10.11
C ALA A 452 5.92 -9.71 11.24
N GLY A 453 5.50 -8.57 11.80
CA GLY A 453 4.45 -8.52 12.83
C GLY A 453 3.08 -8.94 12.32
N ASP A 454 2.64 -8.42 11.15
CA ASP A 454 1.36 -8.79 10.55
C ASP A 454 1.35 -10.29 10.16
N LEU A 455 2.46 -10.79 9.61
CA LEU A 455 2.59 -12.21 9.28
C LEU A 455 2.46 -13.09 10.53
N ALA A 456 3.14 -12.71 11.62
CA ALA A 456 3.05 -13.45 12.90
C ALA A 456 1.63 -13.44 13.47
N GLN A 457 0.93 -12.30 13.40
CA GLN A 457 -0.45 -12.18 13.89
C GLN A 457 -1.44 -13.10 13.20
N VAL A 458 -1.30 -13.26 11.89
CA VAL A 458 -2.14 -14.22 11.14
C VAL A 458 -1.62 -15.66 11.25
N GLY A 459 -0.59 -15.91 12.03
CA GLY A 459 -0.03 -17.25 12.30
C GLY A 459 0.92 -17.77 11.20
N GLY A 460 1.59 -16.87 10.47
CA GLY A 460 2.66 -17.21 9.53
C GLY A 460 2.17 -17.82 8.20
N TRP A 461 3.08 -18.33 7.42
CA TRP A 461 2.78 -19.10 6.21
C TRP A 461 2.17 -20.47 6.55
N ARG A 462 1.40 -21.02 5.63
CA ARG A 462 0.87 -22.39 5.77
C ARG A 462 1.65 -23.37 4.89
N PRO A 463 2.04 -24.52 5.42
CA PRO A 463 2.71 -25.56 4.64
C PRO A 463 1.69 -26.37 3.81
N VAL A 464 0.95 -25.66 2.93
CA VAL A 464 0.01 -26.30 2.01
C VAL A 464 0.71 -26.69 0.70
N PRO A 465 0.28 -27.76 0.01
CA PRO A 465 0.93 -28.25 -1.21
C PRO A 465 0.86 -27.25 -2.38
N ARG A 466 -0.17 -26.42 -2.42
CA ARG A 466 -0.43 -25.44 -3.49
C ARG A 466 -1.09 -24.18 -2.92
N SER A 467 -1.02 -23.08 -3.68
CA SER A 467 -1.73 -21.81 -3.35
C SER A 467 -1.34 -21.24 -1.97
N VAL A 468 -0.06 -21.30 -1.61
CA VAL A 468 0.48 -20.76 -0.36
C VAL A 468 0.15 -19.27 -0.23
N ASP A 469 0.30 -18.52 -1.34
CA ASP A 469 0.01 -17.08 -1.41
C ASP A 469 -1.49 -16.81 -1.16
N ARG A 470 -2.36 -17.57 -1.81
CA ARG A 470 -3.81 -17.45 -1.61
C ARG A 470 -4.21 -17.76 -0.16
N ALA A 471 -3.60 -18.77 0.44
CA ALA A 471 -3.86 -19.13 1.83
C ALA A 471 -3.46 -18.01 2.81
N LEU A 472 -2.42 -17.23 2.51
CA LEU A 472 -2.05 -16.06 3.31
C LEU A 472 -3.01 -14.90 3.08
N LEU A 473 -3.35 -14.59 1.83
CA LEU A 473 -4.32 -13.55 1.49
C LEU A 473 -5.67 -13.77 2.18
N ASP A 474 -6.20 -14.99 2.10
CA ASP A 474 -7.48 -15.33 2.73
C ASP A 474 -7.42 -15.15 4.25
N ARG A 475 -6.32 -15.52 4.90
CA ARG A 475 -6.17 -15.36 6.35
C ARG A 475 -6.09 -13.92 6.78
N VAL A 476 -5.38 -13.09 6.05
CA VAL A 476 -5.34 -11.64 6.32
C VAL A 476 -6.73 -11.04 6.16
N LEU A 477 -7.45 -11.39 5.08
CA LEU A 477 -8.80 -10.90 4.85
C LEU A 477 -9.81 -11.45 5.88
N ASP A 478 -9.74 -12.74 6.21
CA ASP A 478 -10.59 -13.37 7.23
C ASP A 478 -10.34 -12.80 8.62
N SER A 479 -9.14 -12.30 8.86
CA SER A 479 -8.78 -11.60 10.09
C SER A 479 -9.19 -10.11 10.07
N GLY A 480 -9.84 -9.63 9.01
CA GLY A 480 -10.21 -8.22 8.87
C GLY A 480 -9.08 -7.31 8.42
N GLY A 481 -7.93 -7.87 8.07
CA GLY A 481 -6.83 -7.12 7.50
C GLY A 481 -7.12 -6.64 6.07
N LEU A 482 -6.25 -5.78 5.56
CA LEU A 482 -6.38 -5.20 4.23
C LEU A 482 -5.30 -5.73 3.30
N VAL A 483 -5.68 -5.94 2.07
CA VAL A 483 -4.79 -6.23 0.95
C VAL A 483 -4.89 -5.08 -0.04
N TYR A 484 -3.77 -4.50 -0.41
CA TYR A 484 -3.71 -3.42 -1.39
C TYR A 484 -2.98 -3.85 -2.65
N ARG A 485 -3.57 -3.62 -3.80
CA ARG A 485 -2.97 -3.91 -5.10
C ARG A 485 -2.50 -2.64 -5.74
N THR A 486 -1.18 -2.48 -5.84
CA THR A 486 -0.55 -1.38 -6.56
C THR A 486 -0.43 -1.68 -8.06
N HIS A 487 0.17 -0.77 -8.83
CA HIS A 487 0.34 -0.90 -10.29
C HIS A 487 1.17 -2.13 -10.68
N GLY A 488 0.98 -2.60 -11.92
CA GLY A 488 1.70 -3.76 -12.47
C GLY A 488 3.08 -3.46 -13.05
N VAL A 489 3.43 -2.17 -13.26
CA VAL A 489 4.76 -1.79 -13.77
C VAL A 489 5.86 -2.24 -12.81
N GLY A 490 6.96 -2.72 -13.37
CA GLY A 490 8.07 -3.26 -12.57
C GLY A 490 7.91 -4.71 -12.17
N TYR A 491 6.98 -5.42 -12.79
CA TYR A 491 6.81 -6.85 -12.61
C TYR A 491 6.31 -7.51 -13.90
N VAL A 492 7.00 -8.56 -14.34
CA VAL A 492 6.55 -9.43 -15.45
C VAL A 492 6.46 -10.85 -14.91
N TYR A 493 5.26 -11.38 -14.90
CA TYR A 493 5.04 -12.79 -14.61
C TYR A 493 5.45 -13.65 -15.80
N VAL A 494 6.32 -14.63 -15.57
CA VAL A 494 6.75 -15.55 -16.61
C VAL A 494 5.93 -16.83 -16.56
N ARG A 495 5.25 -17.13 -17.67
CA ARG A 495 4.60 -18.41 -17.86
C ARG A 495 5.49 -19.32 -18.68
N ASN A 496 6.14 -20.27 -18.00
CA ASN A 496 7.03 -21.23 -18.68
C ASN A 496 6.21 -22.28 -19.45
N ALA A 497 6.77 -22.74 -20.56
CA ALA A 497 6.23 -23.87 -21.30
C ALA A 497 6.12 -25.12 -20.43
N ALA A 498 5.23 -26.04 -20.80
CA ALA A 498 4.95 -27.27 -20.05
C ALA A 498 6.04 -28.37 -20.21
N ASP A 499 7.31 -27.99 -20.26
CA ASP A 499 8.47 -28.85 -20.50
C ASP A 499 9.09 -29.48 -19.24
N GLY A 500 8.30 -29.56 -18.14
CA GLY A 500 8.79 -30.12 -16.84
C GLY A 500 9.26 -29.07 -15.84
N SER A 501 9.48 -27.82 -16.26
CA SER A 501 9.73 -26.65 -15.39
C SER A 501 8.43 -25.94 -15.02
N ALA A 502 7.29 -26.64 -15.09
CA ALA A 502 5.96 -26.08 -15.00
C ALA A 502 5.75 -25.22 -13.72
N ASN A 503 5.20 -24.05 -13.94
CA ASN A 503 4.71 -23.21 -12.84
C ASN A 503 3.75 -24.03 -11.97
N THR A 504 3.79 -23.82 -10.67
CA THR A 504 2.90 -24.50 -9.72
C THR A 504 1.40 -24.18 -9.92
N SER A 505 1.09 -23.18 -10.72
CA SER A 505 -0.29 -22.79 -11.09
C SER A 505 -0.83 -23.66 -12.23
N PRO A 506 -2.01 -24.27 -12.09
CA PRO A 506 -2.63 -25.10 -13.13
C PRO A 506 -3.30 -24.29 -14.26
N VAL A 507 -3.19 -22.96 -14.25
CA VAL A 507 -3.85 -22.09 -15.23
C VAL A 507 -3.20 -22.27 -16.61
N HIS A 508 -3.99 -22.57 -17.63
CA HIS A 508 -3.50 -22.74 -19.00
C HIS A 508 -3.11 -21.39 -19.63
N GLU A 509 -2.14 -21.37 -20.56
CA GLU A 509 -1.67 -20.13 -21.22
C GLU A 509 -2.79 -19.37 -21.93
N ASP A 510 -3.76 -20.06 -22.52
CA ASP A 510 -4.92 -19.45 -23.17
C ASP A 510 -5.69 -18.49 -22.26
N HIS A 511 -5.67 -18.73 -20.96
CA HIS A 511 -6.28 -17.81 -19.99
C HIS A 511 -5.64 -16.43 -20.05
N PHE A 512 -4.33 -16.37 -20.27
CA PHE A 512 -3.60 -15.10 -20.31
C PHE A 512 -3.76 -14.37 -21.65
N LEU A 513 -4.15 -15.07 -22.70
CA LEU A 513 -4.50 -14.48 -24.00
C LEU A 513 -5.91 -13.86 -24.00
N THR A 514 -6.73 -14.18 -23.01
CA THR A 514 -8.06 -13.58 -22.88
C THR A 514 -7.98 -12.20 -22.22
N LYS A 515 -8.82 -11.25 -22.68
CA LYS A 515 -8.89 -9.88 -22.15
C LYS A 515 -7.56 -9.11 -22.22
N THR A 516 -6.72 -9.44 -23.18
CA THR A 516 -5.50 -8.68 -23.50
C THR A 516 -5.86 -7.36 -24.17
N VAL A 517 -5.14 -6.32 -23.81
CA VAL A 517 -5.25 -4.98 -24.41
C VAL A 517 -4.17 -4.82 -25.48
N ALA A 518 -2.97 -5.37 -25.24
CA ALA A 518 -1.88 -5.36 -26.19
C ALA A 518 -1.08 -6.67 -26.14
N GLN A 519 -0.47 -7.04 -27.25
CA GLN A 519 0.43 -8.19 -27.40
C GLN A 519 1.69 -7.74 -28.13
N TYR A 520 2.83 -8.19 -27.66
CA TYR A 520 4.14 -7.85 -28.20
C TYR A 520 4.91 -9.13 -28.52
N PRO A 521 5.52 -9.25 -29.71
CA PRO A 521 6.37 -10.39 -30.03
C PRO A 521 7.58 -10.47 -29.08
N GLY A 522 7.88 -11.65 -28.58
CA GLY A 522 8.99 -11.89 -27.67
C GLY A 522 8.80 -11.30 -26.27
N LEU A 523 9.86 -11.34 -25.49
CA LEU A 523 9.93 -10.65 -24.20
C LEU A 523 10.20 -9.15 -24.44
N VAL A 524 9.27 -8.28 -24.04
CA VAL A 524 9.46 -6.83 -24.12
C VAL A 524 10.68 -6.44 -23.28
N ARG A 525 11.66 -5.80 -23.89
CA ARG A 525 12.89 -5.34 -23.27
C ARG A 525 12.73 -3.90 -22.78
N ASP A 526 12.55 -3.71 -21.47
CA ASP A 526 12.37 -2.39 -20.89
C ASP A 526 12.82 -2.34 -19.43
N PRO A 527 13.60 -1.32 -19.01
CA PRO A 527 14.01 -1.14 -17.62
C PRO A 527 12.83 -1.05 -16.65
N GLY A 528 11.74 -0.42 -17.07
CA GLY A 528 10.53 -0.31 -16.27
C GLY A 528 9.80 -1.63 -16.06
N LEU A 529 10.18 -2.69 -16.77
CA LEU A 529 9.72 -4.07 -16.55
C LEU A 529 10.80 -4.98 -15.93
N GLY A 530 12.03 -4.50 -15.79
CA GLY A 530 13.16 -5.28 -15.28
C GLY A 530 13.71 -6.30 -16.27
N THR A 531 13.42 -6.14 -17.56
CA THR A 531 13.74 -7.12 -18.60
C THR A 531 14.92 -6.70 -19.51
N GLU A 532 15.58 -5.57 -19.22
CA GLU A 532 16.63 -4.98 -20.07
C GLU A 532 17.89 -5.85 -20.24
N SER A 533 18.24 -6.63 -19.22
CA SER A 533 19.51 -7.38 -19.15
C SER A 533 19.35 -8.89 -19.11
N VAL A 534 18.46 -9.43 -19.93
CA VAL A 534 18.41 -10.89 -20.09
C VAL A 534 19.45 -11.30 -21.12
N PRO A 535 20.41 -12.18 -20.81
CA PRO A 535 21.29 -12.74 -21.81
C PRO A 535 20.45 -13.40 -22.92
N SER A 536 20.85 -13.17 -24.17
CA SER A 536 20.24 -13.76 -25.36
C SER A 536 20.42 -15.28 -25.39
#